data_7c73b3cb8d927ea6d87872b04afcdb55
#
_entry.id   7c73b3cb8d927ea6d87872b04afcdb55
#
_cell.length_a   1.000
_cell.length_b   1.000
_cell.length_c   1.000
_cell.angle_alpha   90.00
_cell.angle_beta   90.00
_cell.angle_gamma   90.00
#
_symmetry.space_group_name_H-M   'P 1'
#
loop_
_entity.id
_entity.type
_entity.pdbx_description
1 polymer ?
#
loop_
_entity_poly.entity_id
_entity_poly.type
_entity_poly.pdbx_seq_one_letter_code
_entity_poly.pdbx_strand_id
1 'polypeptide(L)'
;MTTHELAFGFGYLGAALGVAMVVPQIVRIVRHPSLPGVSPISWALTVFGCLLWFTYGLRSGALPQLPGNLLLVCGAAAVVLLMKSPTSRARRAALLAIGGGLLAATAWMIPTEAVGYLAFAVGTVSTWPQLYDSVGNWRAHVNSGVSLSTWALRIASQVCWLAYALGTSDAPVAVGACVAGLTGVAMFALETAARAPAFGSARVVTETA
;
A
#
# COMPACT_ATOMS: atom_id res chain seq x y z
N MET A 1 20.22 21.12 -12.69
CA MET A 1 19.16 20.61 -11.80
C MET A 1 19.54 20.93 -10.37
N THR A 2 18.68 21.58 -9.63
CA THR A 2 18.89 21.82 -8.20
C THR A 2 18.58 20.56 -7.41
N THR A 3 19.08 20.46 -6.17
CA THR A 3 18.78 19.32 -5.26
C THR A 3 17.27 19.16 -5.07
N HIS A 4 16.53 20.26 -5.03
CA HIS A 4 15.09 20.30 -4.90
C HIS A 4 14.37 19.71 -6.14
N GLU A 5 14.78 20.05 -7.34
CA GLU A 5 14.21 19.47 -8.58
C GLU A 5 14.45 17.97 -8.68
N LEU A 6 15.64 17.52 -8.28
CA LEU A 6 15.95 16.09 -8.19
C LEU A 6 15.03 15.37 -7.20
N ALA A 7 14.83 15.94 -6.01
CA ALA A 7 13.95 15.39 -5.00
C ALA A 7 12.51 15.24 -5.53
N PHE A 8 11.98 16.29 -6.19
CA PHE A 8 10.66 16.23 -6.81
C PHE A 8 10.56 15.15 -7.89
N GLY A 9 11.62 15.00 -8.71
CA GLY A 9 11.71 13.91 -9.70
C GLY A 9 11.59 12.52 -9.06
N PHE A 10 12.29 12.28 -7.95
CA PHE A 10 12.15 11.05 -7.17
C PHE A 10 10.75 10.90 -6.59
N GLY A 11 10.13 11.96 -6.09
CA GLY A 11 8.75 11.93 -5.59
C GLY A 11 7.75 11.49 -6.66
N TYR A 12 7.82 12.05 -7.87
CA TYR A 12 6.96 11.64 -8.99
C TYR A 12 7.23 10.21 -9.44
N LEU A 13 8.50 9.77 -9.48
CA LEU A 13 8.85 8.39 -9.79
C LEU A 13 8.29 7.43 -8.72
N GLY A 14 8.44 7.78 -7.44
CA GLY A 14 7.87 7.03 -6.32
C GLY A 14 6.35 6.89 -6.43
N ALA A 15 5.65 7.99 -6.77
CA ALA A 15 4.21 7.99 -7.00
C ALA A 15 3.82 7.08 -8.19
N ALA A 16 4.52 7.16 -9.30
CA ALA A 16 4.28 6.34 -10.49
C ALA A 16 4.46 4.84 -10.21
N LEU A 17 5.54 4.46 -9.50
CA LEU A 17 5.80 3.08 -9.09
C LEU A 17 4.72 2.57 -8.13
N GLY A 18 4.29 3.42 -7.17
CA GLY A 18 3.20 3.10 -6.24
C GLY A 18 1.88 2.84 -6.95
N VAL A 19 1.51 3.66 -7.93
CA VAL A 19 0.32 3.46 -8.77
C VAL A 19 0.45 2.20 -9.62
N ALA A 20 1.60 2.01 -10.28
CA ALA A 20 1.85 0.82 -11.12
C ALA A 20 1.72 -0.49 -10.34
N MET A 21 2.09 -0.51 -9.06
CA MET A 21 1.94 -1.66 -8.18
C MET A 21 0.48 -2.01 -7.89
N VAL A 22 -0.39 -1.02 -7.73
CA VAL A 22 -1.77 -1.22 -7.24
C VAL A 22 -2.80 -1.34 -8.37
N VAL A 23 -2.58 -0.67 -9.49
CA VAL A 23 -3.52 -0.68 -10.64
C VAL A 23 -3.86 -2.09 -11.13
N PRO A 24 -2.92 -3.03 -11.33
CA PRO A 24 -3.25 -4.39 -11.76
C PRO A 24 -4.19 -5.11 -10.79
N GLN A 25 -4.02 -4.89 -9.48
CA GLN A 25 -4.87 -5.47 -8.45
C GLN A 25 -6.27 -4.86 -8.47
N ILE A 26 -6.38 -3.54 -8.61
CA ILE A 26 -7.67 -2.85 -8.78
C ILE A 26 -8.42 -3.40 -9.99
N VAL A 27 -7.75 -3.48 -11.16
CA VAL A 27 -8.34 -4.00 -12.40
C VAL A 27 -8.82 -5.44 -12.23
N ARG A 28 -8.02 -6.29 -11.57
CA ARG A 28 -8.39 -7.68 -11.29
C ARG A 28 -9.65 -7.78 -10.42
N ILE A 29 -9.74 -6.99 -9.36
CA ILE A 29 -10.89 -7.00 -8.44
C ILE A 29 -12.14 -6.44 -9.12
N VAL A 30 -12.00 -5.37 -9.91
CA VAL A 30 -13.12 -4.78 -10.67
C VAL A 30 -13.68 -5.76 -11.71
N ARG A 31 -12.80 -6.53 -12.38
CA ARG A 31 -13.22 -7.56 -13.34
C ARG A 31 -13.82 -8.80 -12.67
N HIS A 32 -13.40 -9.12 -11.47
CA HIS A 32 -13.81 -10.31 -10.71
C HIS A 32 -14.21 -9.95 -9.26
N PRO A 33 -15.39 -9.33 -9.06
CA PRO A 33 -15.82 -8.80 -7.74
C PRO A 33 -16.03 -9.85 -6.64
N SER A 34 -16.02 -11.14 -7.00
CA SER A 34 -16.22 -12.26 -6.07
C SER A 34 -14.91 -12.96 -5.67
N LEU A 35 -13.74 -12.40 -5.98
CA LEU A 35 -12.47 -13.01 -5.60
C LEU A 35 -12.38 -13.17 -4.07
N PRO A 36 -12.07 -14.38 -3.59
CA PRO A 36 -11.86 -14.62 -2.15
C PRO A 36 -10.60 -13.89 -1.65
N GLY A 37 -10.57 -13.56 -0.36
CA GLY A 37 -9.39 -12.96 0.27
C GLY A 37 -9.28 -11.44 0.12
N VAL A 38 -10.27 -10.76 -0.47
CA VAL A 38 -10.29 -9.29 -0.56
C VAL A 38 -11.13 -8.71 0.57
N SER A 39 -10.48 -7.99 1.49
CA SER A 39 -11.14 -7.34 2.62
C SER A 39 -11.67 -5.95 2.27
N PRO A 40 -13.00 -5.69 2.39
CA PRO A 40 -13.55 -4.34 2.21
C PRO A 40 -12.94 -3.32 3.17
N ILE A 41 -12.62 -3.75 4.38
CA ILE A 41 -12.06 -2.89 5.43
C ILE A 41 -10.64 -2.44 5.03
N SER A 42 -9.80 -3.35 4.54
CA SER A 42 -8.44 -3.00 4.09
C SER A 42 -8.46 -1.98 2.94
N TRP A 43 -9.41 -2.13 2.00
CA TRP A 43 -9.56 -1.18 0.90
C TRP A 43 -10.14 0.17 1.36
N ALA A 44 -11.05 0.18 2.34
CA ALA A 44 -11.53 1.41 2.96
C ALA A 44 -10.40 2.14 3.71
N LEU A 45 -9.56 1.42 4.45
CA LEU A 45 -8.37 1.98 5.10
C LEU A 45 -7.38 2.54 4.05
N THR A 46 -7.24 1.89 2.89
CA THR A 46 -6.45 2.43 1.77
C THR A 46 -7.01 3.75 1.27
N VAL A 47 -8.35 3.87 1.10
CA VAL A 47 -8.99 5.15 0.72
C VAL A 47 -8.64 6.23 1.74
N PHE A 48 -8.82 5.97 3.03
CA PHE A 48 -8.59 6.95 4.09
C PHE A 48 -7.10 7.31 4.23
N GLY A 49 -6.19 6.35 4.15
CA GLY A 49 -4.75 6.59 4.18
C GLY A 49 -4.28 7.46 3.00
N CYS A 50 -4.73 7.14 1.78
CA CYS A 50 -4.42 7.95 0.60
C CYS A 50 -5.06 9.35 0.66
N LEU A 51 -6.26 9.48 1.24
CA LEU A 51 -6.90 10.78 1.45
C LEU A 51 -6.10 11.65 2.44
N LEU A 52 -5.58 11.05 3.51
CA LEU A 52 -4.70 11.74 4.45
C LEU A 52 -3.39 12.18 3.79
N TRP A 53 -2.73 11.31 3.02
CA TRP A 53 -1.53 11.67 2.26
C TRP A 53 -1.81 12.76 1.21
N PHE A 54 -2.97 12.71 0.55
CA PHE A 54 -3.40 13.76 -0.37
C PHE A 54 -3.59 15.11 0.36
N THR A 55 -4.30 15.09 1.50
CA THR A 55 -4.50 16.28 2.35
C THR A 55 -3.18 16.83 2.88
N TYR A 56 -2.28 15.95 3.33
CA TYR A 56 -0.92 16.32 3.72
C TYR A 56 -0.18 16.99 2.57
N GLY A 57 -0.19 16.39 1.38
CA GLY A 57 0.47 16.93 0.20
C GLY A 57 -0.05 18.32 -0.21
N LEU A 58 -1.37 18.55 -0.12
CA LEU A 58 -1.96 19.86 -0.36
C LEU A 58 -1.47 20.92 0.64
N ARG A 59 -1.38 20.57 1.91
CA ARG A 59 -1.03 21.50 3.00
C ARG A 59 0.46 21.77 3.12
N SER A 60 1.30 20.77 2.79
CA SER A 60 2.77 20.90 2.85
C SER A 60 3.38 21.38 1.54
N GLY A 61 2.62 21.45 0.44
CA GLY A 61 3.14 21.73 -0.89
C GLY A 61 3.89 20.55 -1.52
N ALA A 62 3.71 19.34 -1.00
CA ALA A 62 4.32 18.10 -1.50
C ALA A 62 3.61 17.61 -2.78
N LEU A 63 3.73 18.38 -3.87
CA LEU A 63 3.04 18.16 -5.14
C LEU A 63 3.15 16.73 -5.69
N PRO A 64 4.30 16.01 -5.59
CA PRO A 64 4.38 14.64 -6.08
C PRO A 64 3.41 13.66 -5.41
N GLN A 65 2.92 13.98 -4.21
CA GLN A 65 1.96 13.14 -3.50
C GLN A 65 0.53 13.23 -4.06
N LEU A 66 0.19 14.31 -4.75
CA LEU A 66 -1.20 14.58 -5.14
C LEU A 66 -1.72 13.61 -6.20
N PRO A 67 -1.09 13.45 -7.39
CA PRO A 67 -1.67 12.65 -8.47
C PRO A 67 -1.77 11.17 -8.10
N GLY A 68 -0.74 10.62 -7.47
CA GLY A 68 -0.71 9.22 -7.06
C GLY A 68 -1.79 8.88 -6.03
N ASN A 69 -1.89 9.68 -4.97
CA ASN A 69 -2.89 9.46 -3.92
C ASN A 69 -4.33 9.68 -4.43
N LEU A 70 -4.57 10.66 -5.32
CA LEU A 70 -5.88 10.85 -5.92
C LEU A 70 -6.32 9.62 -6.74
N LEU A 71 -5.43 9.10 -7.59
CA LEU A 71 -5.70 7.88 -8.38
C LEU A 71 -5.97 6.68 -7.48
N LEU A 72 -5.22 6.53 -6.39
CA LEU A 72 -5.41 5.43 -5.43
C LEU A 72 -6.72 5.58 -4.64
N VAL A 73 -7.10 6.79 -4.23
CA VAL A 73 -8.42 7.04 -3.61
C VAL A 73 -9.55 6.62 -4.53
N CYS A 74 -9.52 7.07 -5.79
CA CYS A 74 -10.55 6.72 -6.78
C CYS A 74 -10.59 5.20 -7.04
N GLY A 75 -9.43 4.58 -7.26
CA GLY A 75 -9.33 3.15 -7.52
C GLY A 75 -9.76 2.29 -6.34
N ALA A 76 -9.31 2.60 -5.14
CA ALA A 76 -9.67 1.87 -3.93
C ALA A 76 -11.17 2.05 -3.58
N ALA A 77 -11.72 3.25 -3.78
CA ALA A 77 -13.16 3.50 -3.63
C ALA A 77 -13.96 2.67 -4.65
N ALA A 78 -13.54 2.61 -5.91
CA ALA A 78 -14.17 1.77 -6.91
C ALA A 78 -14.18 0.30 -6.49
N VAL A 79 -13.07 -0.22 -5.96
CA VAL A 79 -13.01 -1.60 -5.42
C VAL A 79 -14.03 -1.79 -4.30
N VAL A 80 -14.07 -0.91 -3.29
CA VAL A 80 -15.03 -1.01 -2.18
C VAL A 80 -16.47 -1.00 -2.67
N LEU A 81 -16.77 -0.20 -3.70
CA LEU A 81 -18.13 -0.07 -4.22
C LEU A 81 -18.56 -1.24 -5.12
N LEU A 82 -17.62 -1.82 -5.87
CA LEU A 82 -17.91 -2.85 -6.88
C LEU A 82 -17.80 -4.27 -6.33
N MET A 83 -17.01 -4.51 -5.29
CA MET A 83 -16.86 -5.85 -4.71
C MET A 83 -18.18 -6.39 -4.13
N LYS A 84 -18.35 -7.72 -4.18
CA LYS A 84 -19.50 -8.41 -3.61
C LYS A 84 -19.48 -8.31 -2.08
N SER A 85 -20.56 -7.81 -1.50
CA SER A 85 -20.66 -7.58 -0.05
C SER A 85 -22.13 -7.65 0.39
N PRO A 86 -22.43 -8.13 1.61
CA PRO A 86 -23.79 -8.07 2.18
C PRO A 86 -24.28 -6.64 2.41
N THR A 87 -23.34 -5.68 2.57
CA THR A 87 -23.68 -4.26 2.72
C THR A 87 -24.01 -3.64 1.37
N SER A 88 -25.14 -2.91 1.27
CA SER A 88 -25.55 -2.25 0.03
C SER A 88 -24.50 -1.25 -0.48
N ARG A 89 -24.42 -1.08 -1.80
CA ARG A 89 -23.50 -0.13 -2.44
C ARG A 89 -23.74 1.30 -1.93
N ALA A 90 -24.98 1.72 -1.80
CA ALA A 90 -25.35 3.05 -1.30
C ALA A 90 -24.80 3.28 0.11
N ARG A 91 -24.98 2.31 1.02
CA ARG A 91 -24.45 2.40 2.39
C ARG A 91 -22.91 2.48 2.41
N ARG A 92 -22.23 1.70 1.57
CA ARG A 92 -20.76 1.77 1.44
C ARG A 92 -20.31 3.13 0.91
N ALA A 93 -21.00 3.66 -0.11
CA ALA A 93 -20.72 4.99 -0.64
C ALA A 93 -20.92 6.08 0.42
N ALA A 94 -22.03 6.02 1.17
CA ALA A 94 -22.31 6.95 2.27
C ALA A 94 -21.23 6.87 3.37
N LEU A 95 -20.80 5.66 3.77
CA LEU A 95 -19.75 5.48 4.78
C LEU A 95 -18.40 6.04 4.31
N LEU A 96 -18.03 5.82 3.04
CA LEU A 96 -16.82 6.40 2.48
C LEU A 96 -16.89 7.93 2.38
N ALA A 97 -18.03 8.47 1.93
CA ALA A 97 -18.20 9.91 1.79
C ALA A 97 -18.23 10.63 3.15
N ILE A 98 -19.00 10.11 4.10
CA ILE A 98 -19.08 10.69 5.45
C ILE A 98 -17.75 10.52 6.18
N GLY A 99 -17.20 9.30 6.20
CA GLY A 99 -15.92 9.02 6.87
C GLY A 99 -14.76 9.80 6.26
N GLY A 100 -14.69 9.86 4.93
CA GLY A 100 -13.69 10.64 4.21
C GLY A 100 -13.84 12.15 4.43
N GLY A 101 -15.07 12.67 4.42
CA GLY A 101 -15.35 14.08 4.69
C GLY A 101 -14.99 14.49 6.11
N LEU A 102 -15.36 13.68 7.12
CA LEU A 102 -15.00 13.90 8.52
C LEU A 102 -13.48 13.85 8.71
N LEU A 103 -12.84 12.85 8.10
CA LEU A 103 -11.38 12.70 8.18
C LEU A 103 -10.66 13.91 7.55
N ALA A 104 -11.09 14.34 6.38
CA ALA A 104 -10.53 15.52 5.72
C ALA A 104 -10.75 16.78 6.57
N ALA A 105 -11.97 17.00 7.09
CA ALA A 105 -12.27 18.13 7.97
C ALA A 105 -11.40 18.11 9.22
N THR A 106 -11.25 16.97 9.90
CA THR A 106 -10.38 16.82 11.06
C THR A 106 -8.92 17.06 10.69
N ALA A 107 -8.46 16.54 9.56
CA ALA A 107 -7.10 16.75 9.08
C ALA A 107 -6.78 18.24 8.80
N TRP A 108 -7.77 19.07 8.50
CA TRP A 108 -7.57 20.52 8.38
C TRP A 108 -7.46 21.25 9.73
N MET A 109 -7.94 20.64 10.82
CA MET A 109 -7.93 21.21 12.19
C MET A 109 -6.64 20.92 12.96
N ILE A 110 -5.85 19.92 12.57
CA ILE A 110 -4.62 19.51 13.26
C ILE A 110 -3.37 20.01 12.51
N PRO A 111 -2.18 20.08 13.15
CA PRO A 111 -0.93 20.46 12.50
C PRO A 111 -0.62 19.60 11.27
N THR A 112 -0.03 20.20 10.24
CA THR A 112 0.25 19.49 8.96
C THR A 112 1.10 18.25 9.16
N GLU A 113 2.14 18.31 9.99
CA GLU A 113 2.99 17.16 10.29
C GLU A 113 2.20 16.01 10.96
N ALA A 114 1.27 16.34 11.86
CA ALA A 114 0.41 15.35 12.49
C ALA A 114 -0.47 14.61 11.47
N VAL A 115 -0.94 15.30 10.40
CA VAL A 115 -1.65 14.66 9.29
C VAL A 115 -0.75 13.65 8.58
N GLY A 116 0.51 13.99 8.31
CA GLY A 116 1.48 13.09 7.70
C GLY A 116 1.75 11.83 8.56
N TYR A 117 1.97 12.02 9.87
CA TYR A 117 2.13 10.87 10.77
C TYR A 117 0.86 10.02 10.91
N LEU A 118 -0.32 10.65 10.90
CA LEU A 118 -1.59 9.90 10.89
C LEU A 118 -1.76 9.10 9.58
N ALA A 119 -1.43 9.69 8.44
CA ALA A 119 -1.44 9.01 7.14
C ALA A 119 -0.50 7.80 7.15
N PHE A 120 0.70 7.95 7.67
CA PHE A 120 1.66 6.88 7.89
C PHE A 120 1.10 5.77 8.78
N ALA A 121 0.51 6.11 9.94
CA ALA A 121 -0.06 5.14 10.88
C ALA A 121 -1.18 4.32 10.23
N VAL A 122 -2.14 4.98 9.56
CA VAL A 122 -3.23 4.31 8.85
C VAL A 122 -2.69 3.40 7.74
N GLY A 123 -1.71 3.87 6.96
CA GLY A 123 -1.06 3.07 5.91
C GLY A 123 -0.35 1.83 6.47
N THR A 124 0.31 1.96 7.61
CA THR A 124 1.00 0.84 8.29
C THR A 124 -0.01 -0.19 8.79
N VAL A 125 -1.05 0.24 9.50
CA VAL A 125 -2.10 -0.66 10.01
C VAL A 125 -2.80 -1.40 8.87
N SER A 126 -3.02 -0.77 7.72
CA SER A 126 -3.66 -1.40 6.55
C SER A 126 -2.86 -2.60 5.98
N THR A 127 -1.56 -2.67 6.25
CA THR A 127 -0.68 -3.76 5.77
C THR A 127 -0.55 -4.93 6.74
N TRP A 128 -0.93 -4.79 8.00
CA TRP A 128 -0.79 -5.82 9.03
C TRP A 128 -1.51 -7.14 8.73
N PRO A 129 -2.77 -7.14 8.24
CA PRO A 129 -3.44 -8.40 7.91
C PRO A 129 -2.65 -9.21 6.88
N GLN A 130 -2.09 -8.55 5.87
CA GLN A 130 -1.30 -9.21 4.84
C GLN A 130 0.03 -9.74 5.39
N LEU A 131 0.69 -9.01 6.29
CA LEU A 131 1.90 -9.49 6.98
C LEU A 131 1.61 -10.74 7.81
N TYR A 132 0.50 -10.74 8.55
CA TYR A 132 0.06 -11.88 9.34
C TYR A 132 -0.17 -13.12 8.47
N ASP A 133 -0.90 -12.97 7.36
CA ASP A 133 -1.17 -14.05 6.41
C ASP A 133 0.12 -14.57 5.76
N SER A 134 1.06 -13.69 5.39
CA SER A 134 2.34 -14.11 4.80
C SER A 134 3.23 -14.85 5.78
N VAL A 135 3.24 -14.47 7.06
CA VAL A 135 3.93 -15.24 8.11
C VAL A 135 3.29 -16.62 8.28
N GLY A 136 1.96 -16.71 8.27
CA GLY A 136 1.23 -17.98 8.32
C GLY A 136 1.57 -18.89 7.13
N ASN A 137 1.56 -18.35 5.93
CA ASN A 137 1.90 -19.06 4.70
C ASN A 137 3.35 -19.56 4.70
N TRP A 138 4.28 -18.72 5.15
CA TRP A 138 5.68 -19.11 5.29
C TRP A 138 5.86 -20.29 6.25
N ARG A 139 5.22 -20.24 7.43
CA ARG A 139 5.26 -21.34 8.42
C ARG A 139 4.65 -22.64 7.90
N ALA A 140 3.60 -22.53 7.10
CA ALA A 140 2.90 -23.66 6.51
C ALA A 140 3.53 -24.17 5.19
N HIS A 141 4.60 -23.51 4.69
CA HIS A 141 5.20 -23.78 3.38
C HIS A 141 4.17 -23.74 2.22
N VAL A 142 3.18 -22.85 2.31
CA VAL A 142 2.13 -22.69 1.31
C VAL A 142 2.49 -21.50 0.41
N ASN A 143 2.48 -21.73 -0.90
CA ASN A 143 2.63 -20.63 -1.86
C ASN A 143 1.47 -19.65 -1.76
N SER A 144 1.76 -18.42 -1.39
CA SER A 144 0.78 -17.35 -1.47
C SER A 144 0.60 -16.90 -2.93
N GLY A 145 -0.61 -16.46 -3.28
CA GLY A 145 -0.88 -15.86 -4.61
C GLY A 145 -0.28 -14.46 -4.80
N VAL A 146 0.58 -14.00 -3.88
CA VAL A 146 1.15 -12.64 -3.89
C VAL A 146 2.34 -12.57 -4.84
N SER A 147 2.37 -11.57 -5.71
CA SER A 147 3.44 -11.38 -6.69
C SER A 147 4.69 -10.78 -6.04
N LEU A 148 5.86 -11.41 -6.21
CA LEU A 148 7.15 -10.85 -5.79
C LEU A 148 7.44 -9.50 -6.47
N SER A 149 7.02 -9.33 -7.73
CA SER A 149 7.20 -8.06 -8.45
C SER A 149 6.47 -6.90 -7.77
N THR A 150 5.32 -7.15 -7.15
CA THR A 150 4.58 -6.14 -6.37
C THR A 150 5.43 -5.62 -5.20
N TRP A 151 6.10 -6.52 -4.46
CA TRP A 151 6.97 -6.14 -3.35
C TRP A 151 8.26 -5.45 -3.81
N ALA A 152 8.84 -5.90 -4.93
CA ALA A 152 9.99 -5.23 -5.53
C ALA A 152 9.66 -3.79 -5.95
N LEU A 153 8.51 -3.58 -6.62
CA LEU A 153 8.02 -2.24 -6.98
C LEU A 153 7.75 -1.39 -5.73
N ARG A 154 7.18 -1.98 -4.67
CA ARG A 154 6.99 -1.28 -3.39
C ARG A 154 8.31 -0.80 -2.81
N ILE A 155 9.31 -1.67 -2.72
CA ILE A 155 10.65 -1.30 -2.22
C ILE A 155 11.23 -0.16 -3.06
N ALA A 156 11.21 -0.28 -4.38
CA ALA A 156 11.69 0.75 -5.29
C ALA A 156 10.96 2.09 -5.10
N SER A 157 9.63 2.06 -4.96
CA SER A 157 8.81 3.24 -4.66
C SER A 157 9.22 3.89 -3.34
N GLN A 158 9.46 3.09 -2.28
CA GLN A 158 9.85 3.64 -0.97
C GLN A 158 11.26 4.23 -0.98
N VAL A 159 12.20 3.66 -1.75
CA VAL A 159 13.52 4.28 -1.96
C VAL A 159 13.38 5.65 -2.62
N CYS A 160 12.52 5.78 -3.63
CA CYS A 160 12.24 7.06 -4.28
C CYS A 160 11.59 8.07 -3.31
N TRP A 161 10.63 7.64 -2.50
CA TRP A 161 10.00 8.50 -1.49
C TRP A 161 10.98 8.92 -0.39
N LEU A 162 11.91 8.06 0.01
CA LEU A 162 12.96 8.41 0.96
C LEU A 162 13.93 9.44 0.37
N ALA A 163 14.33 9.28 -0.90
CA ALA A 163 15.17 10.25 -1.58
C ALA A 163 14.46 11.62 -1.70
N TYR A 164 13.15 11.63 -2.03
CA TYR A 164 12.33 12.83 -1.99
C TYR A 164 12.34 13.49 -0.61
N ALA A 165 12.03 12.71 0.43
CA ALA A 165 11.91 13.21 1.80
C ALA A 165 13.23 13.79 2.34
N LEU A 166 14.35 13.15 2.05
CA LEU A 166 15.67 13.66 2.44
C LEU A 166 16.02 14.98 1.71
N GLY A 167 15.69 15.06 0.41
CA GLY A 167 15.95 16.26 -0.38
C GLY A 167 15.01 17.45 -0.08
N THR A 168 13.86 17.20 0.59
CA THR A 168 12.88 18.20 0.99
C THR A 168 12.80 18.39 2.51
N SER A 169 13.54 17.62 3.30
CA SER A 169 13.49 17.60 4.77
C SER A 169 12.08 17.26 5.32
N ASP A 170 11.35 16.38 4.61
CA ASP A 170 9.99 15.96 4.94
C ASP A 170 10.01 14.76 5.91
N ALA A 171 9.96 15.03 7.21
CA ALA A 171 10.08 14.00 8.25
C ALA A 171 8.94 12.96 8.22
N PRO A 172 7.65 13.30 8.10
CA PRO A 172 6.57 12.30 7.99
C PRO A 172 6.75 11.35 6.82
N VAL A 173 7.15 11.86 5.64
CA VAL A 173 7.40 11.03 4.45
C VAL A 173 8.63 10.17 4.65
N ALA A 174 9.71 10.68 5.27
CA ALA A 174 10.91 9.90 5.55
C ALA A 174 10.62 8.70 6.45
N VAL A 175 9.93 8.93 7.57
CA VAL A 175 9.53 7.86 8.51
C VAL A 175 8.62 6.86 7.81
N GLY A 176 7.62 7.35 7.08
CA GLY A 176 6.70 6.51 6.31
C GLY A 176 7.43 5.62 5.28
N ALA A 177 8.34 6.22 4.51
CA ALA A 177 9.13 5.51 3.50
C ALA A 177 10.06 4.45 4.12
N CYS A 178 10.73 4.76 5.24
CA CYS A 178 11.56 3.80 5.95
C CYS A 178 10.76 2.58 6.42
N VAL A 179 9.66 2.79 7.15
CA VAL A 179 8.85 1.70 7.70
C VAL A 179 8.17 0.90 6.60
N ALA A 180 7.59 1.56 5.58
CA ALA A 180 6.96 0.87 4.46
C ALA A 180 7.99 0.13 3.58
N GLY A 181 9.20 0.67 3.44
CA GLY A 181 10.31 0.01 2.75
C GLY A 181 10.78 -1.24 3.49
N LEU A 182 11.02 -1.15 4.79
CA LEU A 182 11.38 -2.30 5.64
C LEU A 182 10.29 -3.38 5.64
N THR A 183 9.03 -2.98 5.71
CA THR A 183 7.89 -3.90 5.58
C THR A 183 7.91 -4.58 4.21
N GLY A 184 8.18 -3.83 3.14
CA GLY A 184 8.31 -4.36 1.78
C GLY A 184 9.43 -5.41 1.68
N VAL A 185 10.60 -5.14 2.27
CA VAL A 185 11.73 -6.09 2.32
C VAL A 185 11.37 -7.35 3.10
N ALA A 186 10.74 -7.20 4.28
CA ALA A 186 10.30 -8.33 5.09
C ALA A 186 9.31 -9.21 4.31
N MET A 187 8.33 -8.60 3.66
CA MET A 187 7.33 -9.32 2.86
C MET A 187 7.96 -10.03 1.66
N PHE A 188 8.88 -9.35 0.95
CA PHE A 188 9.60 -9.95 -0.17
C PHE A 188 10.41 -11.19 0.30
N ALA A 189 11.09 -11.09 1.43
CA ALA A 189 11.86 -12.18 2.01
C ALA A 189 10.96 -13.36 2.44
N LEU A 190 9.85 -13.09 3.13
CA LEU A 190 8.88 -14.12 3.55
C LEU A 190 8.28 -14.85 2.34
N GLU A 191 7.86 -14.11 1.32
CA GLU A 191 7.28 -14.68 0.10
C GLU A 191 8.31 -15.49 -0.71
N THR A 192 9.57 -15.08 -0.72
CA THR A 192 10.66 -15.84 -1.34
C THR A 192 10.97 -17.11 -0.57
N ALA A 193 11.03 -17.03 0.77
CA ALA A 193 11.28 -18.18 1.63
C ALA A 193 10.13 -19.21 1.59
N ALA A 194 8.87 -18.74 1.48
CA ALA A 194 7.72 -19.65 1.34
C ALA A 194 7.74 -20.47 0.03
N ARG A 195 8.41 -19.96 -1.00
CA ARG A 195 8.55 -20.60 -2.33
C ARG A 195 9.78 -21.50 -2.45
N ALA A 196 10.71 -21.41 -1.50
CA ALA A 196 11.89 -22.28 -1.50
C ALA A 196 11.44 -23.73 -1.28
N PRO A 197 12.00 -24.70 -2.05
CA PRO A 197 11.70 -26.11 -1.83
C PRO A 197 12.09 -26.49 -0.41
N ALA A 198 11.20 -27.22 0.29
CA ALA A 198 11.49 -27.70 1.64
C ALA A 198 12.83 -28.50 1.62
N PHE A 199 13.77 -28.04 2.41
CA PHE A 199 15.05 -28.74 2.57
C PHE A 199 14.74 -30.16 3.08
N GLY A 200 14.76 -31.15 2.21
CA GLY A 200 14.54 -32.56 2.58
C GLY A 200 13.66 -33.39 1.65
N SER A 201 12.88 -32.77 0.74
CA SER A 201 12.01 -33.57 -0.16
C SER A 201 12.73 -34.21 -1.37
N ALA A 202 14.05 -34.00 -1.51
CA ALA A 202 14.85 -34.54 -2.62
C ALA A 202 15.53 -35.91 -2.33
N ARG A 203 15.17 -36.61 -1.24
CA ARG A 203 15.85 -37.86 -0.85
C ARG A 203 14.95 -39.05 -0.60
N VAL A 204 13.86 -39.24 -1.29
CA VAL A 204 13.11 -40.50 -1.22
C VAL A 204 12.55 -40.90 -2.59
N VAL A 205 13.38 -40.95 -3.63
CA VAL A 205 13.03 -41.67 -4.88
C VAL A 205 14.29 -42.28 -5.48
N THR A 206 15.04 -43.07 -4.72
CA THR A 206 16.00 -44.03 -5.30
C THR A 206 16.34 -45.05 -4.21
N GLU A 207 15.49 -45.99 -3.98
CA GLU A 207 15.87 -47.32 -3.47
C GLU A 207 14.62 -48.23 -3.37
N THR A 208 14.11 -48.63 -4.51
CA THR A 208 13.41 -49.93 -4.68
C THR A 208 13.43 -50.24 -6.18
N ALA A 209 14.51 -50.85 -6.63
CA ALA A 209 14.57 -51.66 -7.82
C ALA A 209 15.17 -53.04 -7.45
#